data_d014faddab1ee7a637f83426206b9c65
#
_entry.id   d014faddab1ee7a637f83426206b9c65
#
_cell.length_a   1.000
_cell.length_b   1.000
_cell.length_c   1.000
_cell.angle_alpha   90.00
_cell.angle_beta   90.00
_cell.angle_gamma   90.00
#
_symmetry.space_group_name_H-M   'P 1'
#
loop_
_entity.id
_entity.type
_entity.pdbx_description
1 polymer ?
#
loop_
_entity_poly.entity_id
_entity_poly.type
_entity_poly.pdbx_seq_one_letter_code
_entity_poly.pdbx_strand_id
1 'polypeptide(L)'
;MSNVTYSEKMPVPENMKAWVLENPEELVQISKPVPVPEKAEVLVRIDAIAICATDLEVMKYGTPALIEGGEPFNKNFTPGHEYMGTVAALGPGVDEFEIGDR
;
A
#
# COMPACT_ATOMS: atom_id res chain seq x y z
N MET A 1 -2.53 -16.42 -17.78
CA MET A 1 -2.20 -15.09 -18.28
C MET A 1 -2.85 -14.03 -17.44
N SER A 2 -2.11 -13.04 -17.11
CA SER A 2 -2.66 -11.95 -16.34
C SER A 2 -3.44 -11.01 -17.27
N ASN A 3 -4.69 -10.75 -16.90
CA ASN A 3 -5.55 -9.81 -17.61
C ASN A 3 -5.75 -8.57 -16.78
N VAL A 4 -4.65 -7.92 -16.43
CA VAL A 4 -4.69 -6.67 -15.69
C VAL A 4 -5.10 -5.56 -16.65
N THR A 5 -6.08 -4.79 -16.23
CA THR A 5 -6.59 -3.66 -17.00
C THR A 5 -5.94 -2.37 -16.53
N TYR A 6 -5.38 -1.63 -17.48
CA TYR A 6 -4.79 -0.31 -17.25
C TYR A 6 -5.52 0.71 -18.12
N SER A 7 -5.34 2.00 -17.80
CA SER A 7 -5.90 3.09 -18.59
C SER A 7 -4.83 4.11 -18.92
N GLU A 8 -4.84 4.62 -20.15
CA GLU A 8 -3.95 5.72 -20.56
C GLU A 8 -4.22 7.01 -19.80
N LYS A 9 -5.42 7.16 -19.27
CA LYS A 9 -5.80 8.34 -18.47
C LYS A 9 -5.20 8.32 -17.07
N MET A 10 -4.81 7.14 -16.60
CA MET A 10 -4.15 6.97 -15.30
C MET A 10 -2.93 6.07 -15.47
N PRO A 11 -1.84 6.60 -16.02
CA PRO A 11 -0.64 5.80 -16.22
C PRO A 11 -0.07 5.33 -14.89
N VAL A 12 0.33 4.07 -14.82
CA VAL A 12 0.93 3.48 -13.64
C VAL A 12 2.44 3.41 -13.85
N PRO A 13 3.24 4.07 -13.01
CA PRO A 13 4.69 4.00 -13.15
C PRO A 13 5.21 2.62 -12.78
N GLU A 14 6.40 2.30 -13.23
CA GLU A 14 7.05 1.04 -12.90
C GLU A 14 7.48 0.99 -11.43
N ASN A 15 7.97 2.11 -10.92
CA ASN A 15 8.45 2.23 -9.54
C ASN A 15 7.76 3.37 -8.81
N MET A 16 7.74 3.28 -7.51
CA MET A 16 7.18 4.31 -6.63
C MET A 16 8.06 4.55 -5.43
N LYS A 17 7.90 5.72 -4.82
CA LYS A 17 8.52 6.02 -3.54
C LYS A 17 7.59 5.56 -2.43
N ALA A 18 8.15 4.96 -1.40
CA ALA A 18 7.39 4.50 -0.25
C ALA A 18 8.15 4.80 1.04
N TRP A 19 7.40 5.19 2.07
CA TRP A 19 7.94 5.32 3.41
C TRP A 19 7.80 3.98 4.11
N VAL A 20 8.91 3.46 4.60
CA VAL A 20 8.92 2.17 5.31
C VAL A 20 9.60 2.32 6.65
N LEU A 21 9.17 1.51 7.61
CA LEU A 21 9.75 1.46 8.92
C LEU A 21 10.89 0.43 8.88
N GLU A 22 12.13 0.90 8.92
CA GLU A 22 13.29 0.03 8.87
C GLU A 22 13.63 -0.53 10.24
N ASN A 23 13.53 0.29 11.26
CA ASN A 23 13.63 -0.07 12.68
C ASN A 23 12.61 0.77 13.43
N PRO A 24 12.27 0.41 14.70
CA PRO A 24 11.43 1.28 15.49
C PRO A 24 11.97 2.72 15.50
N GLU A 25 11.07 3.67 15.28
CA GLU A 25 11.37 5.10 15.19
C GLU A 25 12.23 5.51 13.97
N GLU A 26 12.52 4.59 13.06
CA GLU A 26 13.33 4.88 11.88
C GLU A 26 12.52 4.72 10.61
N LEU A 27 11.83 5.79 10.22
CA LEU A 27 11.04 5.85 9.00
C LEU A 27 11.91 6.37 7.86
N VAL A 28 12.06 5.58 6.80
CA VAL A 28 12.88 5.93 5.65
C VAL A 28 12.08 5.86 4.36
N GLN A 29 12.47 6.64 3.38
CA GLN A 29 11.88 6.59 2.05
C GLN A 29 12.70 5.71 1.13
N ILE A 30 12.05 4.76 0.49
CA ILE A 30 12.70 3.87 -0.48
C ILE A 30 11.97 3.94 -1.82
N SER A 31 12.64 3.45 -2.86
CA SER A 31 12.02 3.21 -4.15
C SER A 31 11.69 1.72 -4.26
N LYS A 32 10.49 1.39 -4.69
CA LYS A 32 10.09 -0.01 -4.86
C LYS A 32 9.18 -0.14 -6.07
N PRO A 33 9.07 -1.34 -6.65
CA PRO A 33 8.15 -1.56 -7.78
C PRO A 33 6.71 -1.31 -7.36
N VAL A 34 5.93 -0.73 -8.27
CA VAL A 34 4.48 -0.64 -8.08
C VAL A 34 3.92 -2.05 -8.20
N PRO A 35 3.10 -2.51 -7.24
CA PRO A 35 2.55 -3.88 -7.32
C PRO A 35 1.62 -4.05 -8.50
N VAL A 36 1.51 -5.28 -8.98
CA VAL A 36 0.58 -5.66 -10.03
C VAL A 36 -0.60 -6.35 -9.34
N PRO A 37 -1.84 -5.88 -9.57
CA PRO A 37 -2.99 -6.51 -8.92
C PRO A 37 -3.20 -7.94 -9.44
N GLU A 38 -3.43 -8.86 -8.51
CA GLU A 38 -3.72 -10.24 -8.83
C GLU A 38 -5.23 -10.44 -8.99
N LYS A 39 -5.66 -11.68 -9.17
CA LYS A 39 -7.08 -12.02 -9.34
C LYS A 39 -7.92 -11.42 -8.22
N ALA A 40 -8.99 -10.75 -8.61
CA ALA A 40 -9.95 -10.09 -7.70
C ALA A 40 -9.37 -8.94 -6.88
N GLU A 41 -8.21 -8.43 -7.26
CA GLU A 41 -7.58 -7.28 -6.62
C GLU A 41 -7.64 -6.05 -7.51
N VAL A 42 -7.59 -4.88 -6.88
CA VAL A 42 -7.42 -3.61 -7.59
C VAL A 42 -6.17 -2.92 -7.09
N LEU A 43 -5.54 -2.15 -7.97
CA LEU A 43 -4.43 -1.28 -7.60
C LEU A 43 -5.02 0.10 -7.30
N VAL A 44 -4.75 0.61 -6.11
CA VAL A 44 -5.25 1.92 -5.68
C VAL A 44 -4.08 2.89 -5.59
N ARG A 45 -4.20 4.01 -6.29
CA ARG A 45 -3.28 5.14 -6.08
C ARG A 45 -3.71 5.84 -4.81
N ILE A 46 -2.83 5.87 -3.83
CA ILE A 46 -3.12 6.55 -2.56
C ILE A 46 -3.06 8.06 -2.78
N ASP A 47 -4.16 8.74 -2.54
CA ASP A 47 -4.26 10.19 -2.71
C ASP A 47 -4.10 10.92 -1.38
N ALA A 48 -4.52 10.30 -0.29
CA ALA A 48 -4.40 10.88 1.05
C ALA A 48 -4.36 9.76 2.08
N ILE A 49 -3.66 10.00 3.17
CA ILE A 49 -3.58 9.07 4.28
C ILE A 49 -3.67 9.86 5.59
N ALA A 50 -4.43 9.32 6.53
CA ALA A 50 -4.53 9.88 7.88
C ALA A 50 -3.66 9.05 8.83
N ILE A 51 -2.93 9.72 9.69
CA ILE A 51 -2.11 9.10 10.72
C ILE A 51 -2.92 9.07 12.01
N CYS A 52 -3.09 7.90 12.61
CA CYS A 52 -3.79 7.76 13.87
C CYS A 52 -2.82 7.31 14.99
N ALA A 53 -3.33 7.23 16.22
CA ALA A 53 -2.51 6.84 17.38
C ALA A 53 -1.87 5.46 17.20
N THR A 54 -2.58 4.52 16.58
CA THR A 54 -2.08 3.18 16.30
C THR A 54 -0.84 3.22 15.41
N ASP A 55 -0.83 4.10 14.39
CA ASP A 55 0.33 4.26 13.51
C ASP A 55 1.54 4.77 14.28
N LEU A 56 1.33 5.70 15.21
CA LEU A 56 2.41 6.23 16.03
C LEU A 56 3.00 5.15 16.93
N GLU A 57 2.17 4.27 17.49
CA GLU A 57 2.64 3.13 18.28
C GLU A 57 3.44 2.15 17.44
N VAL A 58 2.98 1.83 16.24
CA VAL A 58 3.70 0.94 15.33
C VAL A 58 5.06 1.53 14.97
N MET A 59 5.12 2.82 14.69
CA MET A 59 6.40 3.47 14.36
C MET A 59 7.37 3.47 15.54
N LYS A 60 6.85 3.58 16.76
CA LYS A 60 7.67 3.65 17.97
C LYS A 60 8.13 2.27 18.45
N TYR A 61 7.26 1.28 18.41
CA TYR A 61 7.52 -0.03 19.02
C TYR A 61 7.62 -1.18 18.02
N GLY A 62 7.22 -0.95 16.79
CA GLY A 62 7.17 -1.99 15.77
C GLY A 62 5.85 -2.77 15.77
N THR A 63 5.67 -3.63 14.79
CA THR A 63 4.43 -4.37 14.59
C THR A 63 4.06 -5.33 15.72
N PRO A 64 5.00 -5.94 16.47
CA PRO A 64 4.60 -6.88 17.54
C PRO A 64 3.78 -6.25 18.65
N ALA A 65 3.80 -4.94 18.78
CA ALA A 65 2.95 -4.26 19.75
C ALA A 65 1.46 -4.45 19.48
N LEU A 66 1.12 -4.80 18.24
CA LEU A 66 -0.27 -4.95 17.78
C LEU A 66 -0.65 -6.37 17.42
N ILE A 67 0.34 -7.23 17.11
CA ILE A 67 0.09 -8.57 16.61
C ILE A 67 0.70 -9.59 17.56
N GLU A 68 -0.15 -10.24 18.33
CA GLU A 68 0.28 -11.29 19.22
C GLU A 68 0.87 -12.46 18.43
N GLY A 69 2.06 -12.91 18.82
CA GLY A 69 2.75 -13.98 18.12
C GLY A 69 3.44 -13.57 16.83
N GLY A 70 3.43 -12.28 16.51
CA GLY A 70 4.12 -11.78 15.33
C GLY A 70 5.63 -11.72 15.51
N GLU A 71 6.32 -11.45 14.40
CA GLU A 71 7.76 -11.23 14.42
C GLU A 71 8.13 -10.03 15.28
N PRO A 72 9.28 -10.04 15.94
CA PRO A 72 9.71 -8.90 16.76
C PRO A 72 9.74 -7.58 16.03
N PHE A 73 10.01 -7.59 14.74
CA PHE A 73 9.97 -6.40 13.91
C PHE A 73 9.83 -6.80 12.44
N ASN A 74 8.85 -6.21 11.78
CA ASN A 74 8.64 -6.44 10.36
C ASN A 74 9.26 -5.29 9.57
N LYS A 75 10.46 -5.50 9.06
CA LYS A 75 11.17 -4.50 8.26
C LYS A 75 10.40 -4.17 6.98
N ASN A 76 10.61 -2.97 6.50
CA ASN A 76 9.98 -2.45 5.28
C ASN A 76 8.46 -2.37 5.36
N PHE A 77 7.94 -2.36 6.57
CA PHE A 77 6.52 -2.14 6.80
C PHE A 77 6.17 -0.66 6.56
N THR A 78 5.12 -0.43 5.81
CA THR A 78 4.61 0.92 5.58
C THR A 78 3.47 1.19 6.56
N PRO A 79 3.66 2.11 7.52
CA PRO A 79 2.58 2.45 8.45
C PRO A 79 1.45 3.18 7.76
N GLY A 80 0.27 3.15 8.38
CA GLY A 80 -0.92 3.81 7.88
C GLY A 80 -1.98 2.81 7.44
N HIS A 81 -3.19 3.01 7.89
CA HIS A 81 -4.32 2.13 7.55
C HIS A 81 -5.60 2.91 7.25
N GLU A 82 -5.58 4.22 7.41
CA GLU A 82 -6.70 5.09 7.08
C GLU A 82 -6.33 5.92 5.86
N TYR A 83 -6.85 5.54 4.71
CA TYR A 83 -6.48 6.18 3.47
C TYR A 83 -7.67 6.33 2.53
N MET A 84 -7.51 7.19 1.54
CA MET A 84 -8.38 7.26 0.40
C MET A 84 -7.54 7.30 -0.86
N GLY A 85 -8.08 6.79 -1.94
CA GLY A 85 -7.36 6.72 -3.18
C GLY A 85 -8.25 6.56 -4.38
N THR A 86 -7.64 6.39 -5.52
CA THR A 86 -8.31 6.25 -6.81
C THR A 86 -7.87 4.94 -7.44
N VAL A 87 -8.83 4.17 -7.94
CA VAL A 87 -8.52 2.91 -8.61
C VAL A 87 -7.71 3.19 -9.87
N ALA A 88 -6.51 2.63 -9.94
CA ALA A 88 -5.57 2.87 -11.02
C ALA A 88 -5.44 1.68 -11.99
N ALA A 89 -5.71 0.47 -11.51
CA ALA A 89 -5.68 -0.73 -12.35
C ALA A 89 -6.59 -1.79 -11.76
N LEU A 90 -7.08 -2.68 -12.61
CA LEU A 90 -7.96 -3.77 -12.24
C LEU A 90 -7.27 -5.10 -12.48
N GLY A 91 -7.25 -5.95 -11.47
CA GLY A 91 -6.78 -7.33 -11.61
C GLY A 91 -7.78 -8.19 -12.39
N PRO A 92 -7.37 -9.39 -12.76
CA PRO A 92 -8.26 -10.31 -13.48
C PRO A 92 -9.56 -10.59 -12.72
N GLY A 93 -10.68 -10.58 -13.41
CA GLY A 93 -11.98 -10.90 -12.81
C GLY A 93 -12.66 -9.77 -12.06
N VAL A 94 -12.07 -8.59 -12.00
CA VAL A 94 -12.68 -7.44 -11.34
C VAL A 94 -13.65 -6.77 -12.32
N ASP A 95 -14.93 -6.72 -11.95
CA ASP A 95 -15.98 -6.07 -12.73
C ASP A 95 -16.81 -5.07 -11.88
N GLU A 96 -16.54 -4.99 -10.58
CA GLU A 96 -17.27 -4.15 -9.64
C GLU A 96 -16.76 -2.71 -9.58
N PHE A 97 -15.55 -2.48 -10.06
CA PHE A 97 -14.90 -1.17 -10.03
C PHE A 97 -14.45 -0.76 -11.42
N GLU A 98 -14.32 0.54 -11.60
CA GLU A 98 -13.75 1.12 -12.80
C GLU A 98 -12.52 1.95 -12.44
N ILE A 99 -11.57 2.04 -13.38
CA ILE A 99 -10.40 2.90 -13.20
C ILE A 99 -10.89 4.34 -13.09
N GLY A 100 -10.41 5.03 -12.05
CA GLY A 100 -10.87 6.37 -11.72
C GLY A 100 -11.85 6.43 -10.56
N ASP A 101 -12.37 5.30 -10.09
CA ASP A 101 -13.25 5.24 -8.93
C ASP A 101 -12.48 5.63 -7.66
N ARG A 102 -13.19 6.30 -6.77
CA ARG A 102 -12.63 6.75 -5.49
C ARG A 102 -13.24 6.02 -4.33
#